data_45f902a09de45c4bcb404880b0dd54fe
#
_entry.id   45f902a09de45c4bcb404880b0dd54fe
#
_cell.length_a   1.000
_cell.length_b   1.000
_cell.length_c   1.000
_cell.angle_alpha   90.00
_cell.angle_beta   90.00
_cell.angle_gamma   90.00
#
_symmetry.space_group_name_H-M   'P 1'
#
loop_
_entity.id
_entity.type
_entity.pdbx_description
1 polymer ?
#
loop_
_entity_poly.entity_id
_entity_poly.type
_entity_poly.pdbx_seq_one_letter_code
_entity_poly.pdbx_strand_id
1 'polypeptide(L)'
;GVAPGTNSALTTTVDVFATLCDMFDVSVQHRTHGHSLVPLLTGSTSSVRDYLLTGVWGRTVQMVTESFKYVRAPRNENRPLSMWSNRWSTMPIHAMPNVRLPKPDSRAVLDYMPGSDVPVIRQPFEQGDAVPFWAMTNAGEPRDLLFDVIEDPSEDRDLCGTDLESRLIDVLRSALSAVEAPLDQLERLAL
;
A
#
# COMPACT_ATOMS: atom_id res chain seq x y z
N GLY A 1 13.70 26.74 -15.80
CA GLY A 1 13.87 25.74 -14.73
C GLY A 1 12.97 26.06 -13.56
N VAL A 2 12.64 25.07 -12.78
CA VAL A 2 11.85 25.22 -11.54
C VAL A 2 12.78 25.75 -10.44
N ALA A 3 12.32 26.77 -9.69
CA ALA A 3 13.08 27.27 -8.55
C ALA A 3 13.13 26.21 -7.42
N PRO A 4 14.25 26.07 -6.71
CA PRO A 4 14.32 25.21 -5.54
C PRO A 4 13.30 25.64 -4.47
N GLY A 5 12.62 24.66 -3.86
CA GLY A 5 11.61 24.93 -2.85
C GLY A 5 11.13 23.66 -2.17
N THR A 6 10.26 23.79 -1.18
CA THR A 6 9.57 22.70 -0.50
C THR A 6 8.10 22.72 -0.87
N ASN A 7 7.53 21.56 -1.12
CA ASN A 7 6.11 21.36 -1.37
C ASN A 7 5.56 20.34 -0.37
N SER A 8 4.43 20.63 0.25
CA SER A 8 3.79 19.77 1.25
C SER A 8 2.76 18.80 0.66
N ALA A 9 2.56 18.81 -0.66
CA ALA A 9 1.60 17.91 -1.31
C ALA A 9 1.96 16.44 -1.08
N LEU A 10 0.94 15.60 -0.94
CA LEU A 10 1.11 14.16 -0.80
C LEU A 10 1.67 13.57 -2.09
N THR A 11 2.84 12.94 -1.99
CA THR A 11 3.53 12.28 -3.10
C THR A 11 4.05 10.91 -2.71
N THR A 12 4.25 10.03 -3.67
CA THR A 12 4.77 8.68 -3.43
C THR A 12 5.72 8.25 -4.54
N THR A 13 6.52 7.21 -4.30
CA THR A 13 7.50 6.72 -5.28
C THR A 13 6.89 6.24 -6.59
N VAL A 14 5.63 5.82 -6.62
CA VAL A 14 4.94 5.45 -7.88
C VAL A 14 4.70 6.65 -8.81
N ASP A 15 4.76 7.86 -8.28
CA ASP A 15 4.60 9.09 -9.05
C ASP A 15 5.83 9.40 -9.90
N VAL A 16 7.01 8.87 -9.53
CA VAL A 16 8.26 9.10 -10.26
C VAL A 16 8.15 8.61 -11.70
N PHE A 17 7.60 7.41 -11.90
CA PHE A 17 7.40 6.86 -13.24
C PHE A 17 6.46 7.73 -14.09
N ALA A 18 5.31 8.10 -13.56
CA ALA A 18 4.35 8.96 -14.24
C ALA A 18 4.95 10.35 -14.57
N THR A 19 5.75 10.89 -13.64
CA THR A 19 6.44 12.17 -13.84
C THR A 19 7.47 12.09 -14.96
N LEU A 20 8.28 11.03 -15.00
CA LEU A 20 9.27 10.85 -16.08
C LEU A 20 8.59 10.67 -17.43
N CYS A 21 7.51 9.90 -17.51
CA CYS A 21 6.75 9.75 -18.74
C CYS A 21 6.20 11.10 -19.24
N ASP A 22 5.64 11.91 -18.35
CA ASP A 22 5.15 13.25 -18.67
C ASP A 22 6.28 14.19 -19.13
N MET A 23 7.41 14.21 -18.42
CA MET A 23 8.57 15.04 -18.76
C MET A 23 9.20 14.70 -20.13
N PHE A 24 9.11 13.44 -20.54
CA PHE A 24 9.67 12.97 -21.82
C PHE A 24 8.62 12.78 -22.91
N ASP A 25 7.38 13.22 -22.68
CA ASP A 25 6.26 13.08 -23.61
C ASP A 25 6.06 11.60 -24.06
N VAL A 26 6.18 10.67 -23.08
CA VAL A 26 5.99 9.24 -23.30
C VAL A 26 4.58 8.82 -22.95
N SER A 27 3.84 8.36 -23.93
CA SER A 27 2.51 7.78 -23.71
C SER A 27 2.62 6.37 -23.12
N VAL A 28 2.01 6.16 -21.95
CA VAL A 28 1.96 4.87 -21.26
C VAL A 28 0.75 4.09 -21.73
N GLN A 29 0.95 2.88 -22.27
CA GLN A 29 -0.12 2.03 -22.82
C GLN A 29 -0.83 1.20 -21.72
N HIS A 30 -0.26 1.10 -20.54
CA HIS A 30 -0.84 0.37 -19.43
C HIS A 30 -1.24 1.34 -18.30
N ARG A 31 -2.13 0.88 -17.46
CA ARG A 31 -2.60 1.65 -16.31
C ARG A 31 -1.50 1.79 -15.26
N THR A 32 -1.43 2.95 -14.64
CA THR A 32 -0.59 3.24 -13.47
C THR A 32 -1.40 4.01 -12.43
N HIS A 33 -1.09 3.83 -11.16
CA HIS A 33 -1.67 4.57 -10.04
C HIS A 33 -0.83 5.80 -9.65
N GLY A 34 0.29 6.04 -10.34
CA GLY A 34 1.11 7.23 -10.15
C GLY A 34 0.50 8.45 -10.84
N HIS A 35 0.73 9.61 -10.26
CA HIS A 35 0.38 10.91 -10.82
C HIS A 35 1.64 11.66 -11.20
N SER A 36 1.63 12.37 -12.36
CA SER A 36 2.75 13.25 -12.69
C SER A 36 2.88 14.36 -11.65
N LEU A 37 4.10 14.60 -11.20
CA LEU A 37 4.43 15.72 -10.30
C LEU A 37 4.76 17.01 -11.07
N VAL A 38 4.80 17.00 -12.40
CA VAL A 38 5.06 18.19 -13.23
C VAL A 38 4.13 19.34 -12.86
N PRO A 39 2.82 19.14 -12.65
CA PRO A 39 1.91 20.23 -12.23
C PRO A 39 2.29 20.86 -10.87
N LEU A 40 2.79 20.06 -9.91
CA LEU A 40 3.30 20.60 -8.65
C LEU A 40 4.60 21.37 -8.85
N LEU A 41 5.51 20.85 -9.68
CA LEU A 41 6.81 21.46 -9.96
C LEU A 41 6.65 22.80 -10.69
N THR A 42 5.67 22.92 -11.56
CA THR A 42 5.37 24.15 -12.31
C THR A 42 4.47 25.12 -11.54
N GLY A 43 3.91 24.70 -10.39
CA GLY A 43 2.98 25.51 -9.61
C GLY A 43 1.59 25.63 -10.22
N SER A 44 1.24 24.78 -11.19
CA SER A 44 -0.11 24.79 -11.81
C SER A 44 -1.18 24.13 -10.95
N THR A 45 -0.79 23.35 -9.95
CA THR A 45 -1.67 22.81 -8.90
C THR A 45 -0.95 22.77 -7.56
N SER A 46 -1.72 22.74 -6.47
CA SER A 46 -1.22 22.55 -5.11
C SER A 46 -1.30 21.09 -4.63
N SER A 47 -2.05 20.23 -5.32
CA SER A 47 -2.21 18.82 -4.95
C SER A 47 -2.38 17.96 -6.20
N VAL A 48 -1.95 16.71 -6.12
CA VAL A 48 -2.18 15.66 -7.14
C VAL A 48 -2.99 14.49 -6.60
N ARG A 49 -3.26 14.48 -5.28
CA ARG A 49 -4.06 13.44 -4.62
C ARG A 49 -4.55 13.89 -3.27
N ASP A 50 -5.63 13.26 -2.80
CA ASP A 50 -6.23 13.53 -1.50
C ASP A 50 -5.72 12.59 -0.40
N TYR A 51 -5.13 11.46 -0.77
CA TYR A 51 -4.59 10.46 0.15
C TYR A 51 -3.42 9.68 -0.44
N LEU A 52 -2.62 9.10 0.44
CA LEU A 52 -1.62 8.07 0.14
C LEU A 52 -2.02 6.75 0.77
N LEU A 53 -1.78 5.66 0.05
CA LEU A 53 -1.77 4.31 0.62
C LEU A 53 -0.32 3.85 0.75
N THR A 54 0.04 3.35 1.93
CA THR A 54 1.37 2.83 2.24
C THR A 54 1.27 1.64 3.18
N GLY A 55 2.37 0.98 3.45
CA GLY A 55 2.44 -0.17 4.33
C GLY A 55 3.50 -1.16 3.88
N VAL A 56 3.53 -2.28 4.56
CA VAL A 56 4.39 -3.41 4.23
C VAL A 56 3.50 -4.63 3.98
N TRP A 57 3.80 -5.37 2.92
CA TRP A 57 3.06 -6.58 2.59
C TRP A 57 2.95 -7.51 3.81
N GLY A 58 1.75 -8.04 4.05
CA GLY A 58 1.48 -8.93 5.18
C GLY A 58 1.39 -8.23 6.54
N ARG A 59 1.38 -6.89 6.58
CA ARG A 59 1.24 -6.08 7.81
C ARG A 59 0.05 -5.13 7.71
N THR A 60 0.10 -4.04 8.45
CA THR A 60 -0.90 -2.97 8.42
C THR A 60 -0.95 -2.29 7.07
N VAL A 61 -2.10 -1.76 6.71
CA VAL A 61 -2.25 -0.76 5.64
C VAL A 61 -2.40 0.60 6.29
N GLN A 62 -1.71 1.59 5.75
CA GLN A 62 -1.76 2.95 6.22
C GLN A 62 -2.34 3.85 5.15
N MET A 63 -3.19 4.76 5.56
CA MET A 63 -3.70 5.84 4.74
C MET A 63 -3.28 7.16 5.36
N VAL A 64 -2.66 8.01 4.55
CA VAL A 64 -2.25 9.37 4.97
C VAL A 64 -3.03 10.35 4.11
N THR A 65 -3.71 11.27 4.75
CA THR A 65 -4.36 12.44 4.15
C THR A 65 -3.58 13.70 4.52
N GLU A 66 -4.05 14.86 4.09
CA GLU A 66 -3.43 16.13 4.50
C GLU A 66 -3.40 16.31 6.01
N SER A 67 -4.42 15.83 6.72
CA SER A 67 -4.57 16.09 8.18
C SER A 67 -4.45 14.83 9.04
N PHE A 68 -4.64 13.64 8.49
CA PHE A 68 -4.74 12.41 9.28
C PHE A 68 -3.87 11.29 8.74
N LYS A 69 -3.34 10.51 9.67
CA LYS A 69 -2.72 9.21 9.38
C LYS A 69 -3.51 8.12 10.07
N TYR A 70 -4.08 7.23 9.28
CA TYR A 70 -4.82 6.07 9.76
C TYR A 70 -4.08 4.78 9.43
N VAL A 71 -3.81 3.97 10.43
CA VAL A 71 -3.17 2.66 10.33
C VAL A 71 -4.22 1.61 10.60
N ARG A 72 -4.53 0.79 9.61
CA ARG A 72 -5.46 -0.33 9.75
C ARG A 72 -4.70 -1.63 9.92
N ALA A 73 -4.91 -2.30 11.03
CA ALA A 73 -4.34 -3.60 11.31
C ALA A 73 -5.14 -4.72 10.63
N PRO A 74 -4.48 -5.82 10.26
CA PRO A 74 -5.19 -7.00 9.77
C PRO A 74 -6.07 -7.62 10.86
N ARG A 75 -7.10 -8.32 10.41
CA ARG A 75 -8.02 -9.14 11.22
C ARG A 75 -7.89 -10.61 10.82
N ASN A 76 -8.71 -11.47 11.39
CA ASN A 76 -8.84 -12.87 10.99
C ASN A 76 -7.47 -13.58 10.89
N GLU A 77 -6.62 -13.39 11.90
CA GLU A 77 -5.26 -13.97 11.90
C GLU A 77 -4.43 -13.57 10.67
N ASN A 78 -4.69 -12.36 10.15
CA ASN A 78 -4.05 -11.83 8.95
C ASN A 78 -4.36 -12.66 7.68
N ARG A 79 -5.58 -13.14 7.55
CA ARG A 79 -6.05 -13.95 6.41
C ARG A 79 -7.35 -13.38 5.82
N PRO A 80 -7.58 -13.60 4.52
CA PRO A 80 -6.67 -14.23 3.55
C PRO A 80 -5.43 -13.37 3.24
N LEU A 81 -4.34 -14.01 2.90
CA LEU A 81 -3.10 -13.34 2.51
C LEU A 81 -2.51 -14.04 1.28
N SER A 82 -2.21 -13.28 0.24
CA SER A 82 -1.57 -13.78 -0.97
C SER A 82 -0.38 -12.90 -1.36
N MET A 83 0.65 -13.53 -1.89
CA MET A 83 1.73 -12.84 -2.58
C MET A 83 1.48 -12.90 -4.08
N TRP A 84 1.67 -11.78 -4.76
CA TRP A 84 1.50 -11.65 -6.19
C TRP A 84 2.85 -11.33 -6.82
N SER A 85 3.25 -12.07 -7.85
CA SER A 85 4.55 -11.92 -8.48
C SER A 85 4.48 -12.22 -9.97
N ASN A 86 5.32 -11.55 -10.75
CA ASN A 86 5.51 -11.86 -12.17
C ASN A 86 6.50 -13.00 -12.42
N ARG A 87 7.01 -13.64 -11.37
CA ARG A 87 7.93 -14.77 -11.46
C ARG A 87 7.82 -15.69 -10.25
N TRP A 88 8.21 -16.92 -10.40
CA TRP A 88 8.45 -17.85 -9.29
C TRP A 88 9.65 -17.37 -8.48
N SER A 89 9.44 -16.37 -7.69
CA SER A 89 10.49 -15.80 -6.87
C SER A 89 10.26 -16.13 -5.43
N THR A 90 11.23 -16.79 -4.88
CA THR A 90 11.40 -16.93 -3.45
C THR A 90 12.19 -15.75 -2.88
N MET A 91 12.06 -14.58 -3.50
CA MET A 91 12.72 -13.38 -3.02
C MET A 91 12.45 -13.11 -1.54
N PRO A 92 13.38 -12.79 -0.76
CA PRO A 92 14.83 -12.98 -0.72
C PRO A 92 15.23 -14.10 0.26
N ILE A 93 14.79 -15.30 0.03
CA ILE A 93 14.99 -16.47 0.91
C ILE A 93 16.48 -16.74 1.20
N HIS A 94 17.35 -16.32 0.30
CA HIS A 94 18.80 -16.46 0.54
C HIS A 94 19.30 -15.71 1.78
N ALA A 95 18.57 -14.70 2.23
CA ALA A 95 18.91 -13.95 3.44
C ALA A 95 18.39 -14.59 4.74
N MET A 96 17.50 -15.57 4.65
CA MET A 96 16.86 -16.16 5.82
C MET A 96 16.70 -17.69 5.68
N PRO A 97 17.76 -18.46 5.95
CA PRO A 97 17.80 -19.90 5.69
C PRO A 97 16.75 -20.73 6.47
N ASN A 98 16.18 -20.15 7.52
CA ASN A 98 15.22 -20.85 8.39
C ASN A 98 13.75 -20.52 8.08
N VAL A 99 13.48 -19.62 7.15
CA VAL A 99 12.11 -19.29 6.73
C VAL A 99 11.70 -20.23 5.60
N ARG A 100 10.76 -21.11 5.89
CA ARG A 100 10.15 -21.96 4.88
C ARG A 100 8.94 -21.24 4.31
N LEU A 101 9.06 -20.76 3.08
CA LEU A 101 7.88 -20.35 2.33
C LEU A 101 7.06 -21.58 1.93
N PRO A 102 5.73 -21.42 1.75
CA PRO A 102 4.91 -22.46 1.16
C PRO A 102 5.53 -22.94 -0.15
N LYS A 103 5.48 -24.23 -0.43
CA LYS A 103 5.97 -24.76 -1.69
C LYS A 103 5.11 -24.18 -2.82
N PRO A 104 5.67 -23.48 -3.81
CA PRO A 104 4.91 -22.85 -4.88
C PRO A 104 4.03 -23.83 -5.66
N ASP A 105 4.54 -25.03 -5.87
CA ASP A 105 3.90 -26.12 -6.61
C ASP A 105 2.61 -26.66 -5.97
N SER A 106 2.39 -26.40 -4.69
CA SER A 106 1.22 -26.93 -3.97
C SER A 106 0.03 -25.98 -3.94
N ARG A 107 0.24 -24.67 -3.99
CA ARG A 107 -0.82 -23.66 -3.77
C ARG A 107 -0.74 -22.46 -4.72
N ALA A 108 0.40 -22.27 -5.38
CA ALA A 108 0.53 -21.16 -6.32
C ALA A 108 -0.28 -21.43 -7.58
N VAL A 109 -0.96 -20.41 -8.05
CA VAL A 109 -1.77 -20.45 -9.27
C VAL A 109 -1.42 -19.28 -10.18
N LEU A 110 -1.66 -19.48 -11.49
CA LEU A 110 -1.65 -18.37 -12.43
C LEU A 110 -2.97 -17.62 -12.27
N ASP A 111 -2.89 -16.33 -12.08
CA ASP A 111 -4.05 -15.46 -11.81
C ASP A 111 -3.81 -14.07 -12.41
N TYR A 112 -4.73 -13.16 -12.21
CA TYR A 112 -4.66 -11.79 -12.69
C TYR A 112 -4.93 -10.82 -11.53
N MET A 113 -4.12 -9.76 -11.44
CA MET A 113 -4.47 -8.67 -10.55
C MET A 113 -5.75 -7.98 -11.04
N PRO A 114 -6.64 -7.53 -10.15
CA PRO A 114 -7.82 -6.77 -10.57
C PRO A 114 -7.44 -5.62 -11.52
N GLY A 115 -8.23 -5.42 -12.58
CA GLY A 115 -7.97 -4.38 -13.56
C GLY A 115 -6.77 -4.58 -14.48
N SER A 116 -6.16 -5.77 -14.49
CA SER A 116 -5.01 -6.11 -15.34
C SER A 116 -5.27 -7.39 -16.15
N ASP A 117 -4.84 -7.40 -17.39
CA ASP A 117 -4.81 -8.58 -18.27
C ASP A 117 -3.43 -9.28 -18.29
N VAL A 118 -2.48 -8.77 -17.51
CA VAL A 118 -1.16 -9.36 -17.37
C VAL A 118 -1.22 -10.49 -16.34
N PRO A 119 -0.89 -11.74 -16.76
CA PRO A 119 -0.91 -12.86 -15.83
C PRO A 119 0.20 -12.77 -14.80
N VAL A 120 -0.12 -13.10 -13.57
CA VAL A 120 0.81 -13.14 -12.44
C VAL A 120 0.64 -14.43 -11.66
N ILE A 121 1.64 -14.78 -10.88
CA ILE A 121 1.58 -15.90 -9.95
C ILE A 121 1.00 -15.39 -8.65
N ARG A 122 -0.11 -15.97 -8.21
CA ARG A 122 -0.67 -15.77 -6.88
C ARG A 122 -0.27 -16.94 -5.99
N GLN A 123 0.41 -16.63 -4.89
CA GLN A 123 0.80 -17.57 -3.85
C GLN A 123 -0.02 -17.29 -2.58
N PRO A 124 -1.07 -18.06 -2.28
CA PRO A 124 -1.81 -17.91 -1.03
C PRO A 124 -1.00 -18.44 0.15
N PHE A 125 -1.21 -17.82 1.31
CA PHE A 125 -0.64 -18.22 2.60
C PHE A 125 -1.76 -18.69 3.52
N GLU A 126 -1.60 -19.86 4.10
CA GLU A 126 -2.52 -20.44 5.07
C GLU A 126 -2.08 -20.10 6.51
N GLN A 127 -2.96 -20.40 7.44
CA GLN A 127 -2.63 -20.33 8.86
C GLN A 127 -1.44 -21.22 9.17
N GLY A 128 -0.48 -20.71 9.94
CA GLY A 128 0.75 -21.43 10.29
C GLY A 128 1.87 -21.36 9.26
N ASP A 129 1.62 -20.80 8.06
CA ASP A 129 2.70 -20.57 7.12
C ASP A 129 3.64 -19.47 7.60
N ALA A 130 4.93 -19.70 7.41
CA ALA A 130 5.95 -18.68 7.67
C ALA A 130 5.76 -17.49 6.72
N VAL A 131 5.63 -16.30 7.28
CA VAL A 131 5.57 -15.05 6.53
C VAL A 131 6.99 -14.52 6.29
N PRO A 132 7.30 -13.95 5.12
CA PRO A 132 8.60 -13.34 4.88
C PRO A 132 9.00 -12.31 5.94
N PHE A 133 10.29 -12.19 6.23
CA PHE A 133 10.81 -11.39 7.34
C PHE A 133 10.37 -9.92 7.31
N TRP A 134 10.25 -9.32 6.12
CA TRP A 134 9.79 -7.94 5.98
C TRP A 134 8.35 -7.73 6.45
N ALA A 135 7.54 -8.78 6.49
CA ALA A 135 6.20 -8.72 7.06
C ALA A 135 6.21 -8.86 8.58
N MET A 136 7.32 -9.33 9.16
CA MET A 136 7.49 -9.56 10.60
C MET A 136 8.26 -8.43 11.29
N THR A 137 8.82 -7.49 10.54
CA THR A 137 9.66 -6.45 11.12
C THR A 137 8.90 -5.51 12.06
N ASN A 138 9.39 -5.49 13.24
CA ASN A 138 9.41 -4.36 14.16
C ASN A 138 8.13 -3.92 14.80
N ALA A 139 7.90 -4.30 15.91
CA ALA A 139 6.96 -3.73 16.83
C ALA A 139 5.71 -4.57 17.00
N GLY A 140 5.50 -5.01 18.16
CA GLY A 140 4.25 -5.34 18.80
C GLY A 140 3.13 -5.97 17.95
N GLU A 141 2.13 -6.41 18.57
CA GLU A 141 0.90 -6.83 17.89
C GLU A 141 0.36 -5.68 17.03
N PRO A 142 0.05 -5.93 15.74
CA PRO A 142 -0.52 -4.91 14.88
C PRO A 142 -1.87 -4.45 15.44
N ARG A 143 -2.02 -3.14 15.61
CA ARG A 143 -3.26 -2.52 16.07
C ARG A 143 -3.61 -1.33 15.17
N ASP A 144 -4.88 -0.93 15.20
CA ASP A 144 -5.30 0.31 14.55
C ASP A 144 -4.71 1.50 15.30
N LEU A 145 -4.33 2.52 14.54
CA LEU A 145 -3.84 3.78 15.06
C LEU A 145 -4.37 4.92 14.19
N LEU A 146 -4.73 6.01 14.83
CA LEU A 146 -5.23 7.20 14.15
C LEU A 146 -4.63 8.45 14.76
N PHE A 147 -4.00 9.28 13.96
CA PHE A 147 -3.35 10.50 14.39
C PHE A 147 -3.79 11.69 13.55
N ASP A 148 -3.92 12.84 14.21
CA ASP A 148 -4.00 14.15 13.56
C ASP A 148 -2.56 14.66 13.36
N VAL A 149 -2.05 14.59 12.13
CA VAL A 149 -0.65 14.92 11.85
C VAL A 149 -0.39 16.43 11.77
N ILE A 150 -1.43 17.24 11.84
CA ILE A 150 -1.32 18.70 11.92
C ILE A 150 -1.21 19.16 13.38
N GLU A 151 -2.16 18.71 14.23
CA GLU A 151 -2.21 19.11 15.64
C GLU A 151 -1.28 18.28 16.54
N ASP A 152 -0.89 17.09 16.07
CA ASP A 152 -0.04 16.14 16.79
C ASP A 152 1.02 15.52 15.84
N PRO A 153 1.99 16.31 15.38
CA PRO A 153 3.03 15.82 14.46
C PRO A 153 3.92 14.72 15.05
N SER A 154 3.93 14.58 16.39
CA SER A 154 4.71 13.55 17.09
C SER A 154 3.97 12.21 17.17
N GLU A 155 2.68 12.16 16.79
CA GLU A 155 1.83 10.97 16.84
C GLU A 155 1.71 10.39 18.28
N ASP A 156 1.60 11.27 19.28
CA ASP A 156 1.53 10.88 20.68
C ASP A 156 0.10 10.54 21.13
N ARG A 157 -0.93 11.08 20.45
CA ARG A 157 -2.34 10.92 20.80
C ARG A 157 -3.08 10.09 19.78
N ASP A 158 -3.34 8.83 20.12
CA ASP A 158 -4.17 7.93 19.32
C ASP A 158 -5.65 8.33 19.42
N LEU A 159 -6.28 8.54 18.27
CA LEU A 159 -7.69 8.92 18.11
C LEU A 159 -8.59 7.73 17.69
N CYS A 160 -8.09 6.50 17.71
CA CYS A 160 -8.91 5.32 17.46
C CYS A 160 -10.08 5.23 18.44
N GLY A 161 -11.21 4.68 18.00
CA GLY A 161 -12.44 4.59 18.80
C GLY A 161 -13.29 5.86 18.78
N THR A 162 -12.91 6.90 18.04
CA THR A 162 -13.73 8.10 17.84
C THR A 162 -14.58 7.98 16.55
N ASP A 163 -15.57 8.87 16.40
CA ASP A 163 -16.39 8.95 15.18
C ASP A 163 -15.56 9.23 13.92
N LEU A 164 -14.39 9.83 14.08
CA LEU A 164 -13.44 10.08 12.99
C LEU A 164 -12.93 8.78 12.39
N GLU A 165 -12.65 7.77 13.21
CA GLU A 165 -12.18 6.47 12.71
C GLU A 165 -13.16 5.85 11.75
N SER A 166 -14.45 5.84 12.06
CA SER A 166 -15.50 5.28 11.19
C SER A 166 -15.50 5.93 9.82
N ARG A 167 -15.34 7.25 9.76
CA ARG A 167 -15.26 8.00 8.50
C ARG A 167 -14.01 7.62 7.70
N LEU A 168 -12.86 7.49 8.37
CA LEU A 168 -11.61 7.13 7.71
C LEU A 168 -11.58 5.67 7.24
N ILE A 169 -12.30 4.77 7.91
CA ILE A 169 -12.53 3.40 7.42
C ILE A 169 -13.24 3.43 6.06
N ASP A 170 -14.28 4.24 5.89
CA ASP A 170 -15.01 4.35 4.62
C ASP A 170 -14.13 4.96 3.52
N VAL A 171 -13.32 5.97 3.86
CA VAL A 171 -12.33 6.54 2.92
C VAL A 171 -11.30 5.50 2.53
N LEU A 172 -10.75 4.72 3.48
CA LEU A 172 -9.78 3.66 3.22
C LEU A 172 -10.36 2.57 2.31
N ARG A 173 -11.62 2.15 2.57
CA ARG A 173 -12.31 1.17 1.72
C ARG A 173 -12.43 1.70 0.28
N SER A 174 -12.84 2.95 0.13
CA SER A 174 -12.95 3.61 -1.17
C SER A 174 -11.60 3.74 -1.87
N ALA A 175 -10.55 4.09 -1.12
CA ALA A 175 -9.19 4.20 -1.63
C ALA A 175 -8.65 2.85 -2.12
N LEU A 176 -8.85 1.77 -1.38
CA LEU A 176 -8.47 0.42 -1.78
C LEU A 176 -9.22 -0.02 -3.04
N SER A 177 -10.52 0.29 -3.13
CA SER A 177 -11.31 0.02 -4.34
C SER A 177 -10.82 0.81 -5.55
N ALA A 178 -10.43 2.07 -5.38
CA ALA A 178 -9.91 2.92 -6.45
C ALA A 178 -8.57 2.44 -7.01
N VAL A 179 -7.73 1.82 -6.19
CA VAL A 179 -6.49 1.19 -6.65
C VAL A 179 -6.69 -0.29 -7.03
N GLU A 180 -7.96 -0.75 -7.09
CA GLU A 180 -8.31 -2.14 -7.44
C GLU A 180 -7.55 -3.18 -6.61
N ALA A 181 -7.44 -2.92 -5.31
CA ALA A 181 -6.86 -3.87 -4.39
C ALA A 181 -7.60 -5.22 -4.47
N PRO A 182 -6.88 -6.37 -4.44
CA PRO A 182 -7.54 -7.67 -4.39
C PRO A 182 -8.51 -7.76 -3.23
N LEU A 183 -9.64 -8.46 -3.44
CA LEU A 183 -10.66 -8.65 -2.39
C LEU A 183 -10.11 -9.24 -1.10
N ASP A 184 -9.09 -10.07 -1.20
CA ASP A 184 -8.31 -10.57 -0.06
C ASP A 184 -7.90 -9.45 0.92
N GLN A 185 -7.60 -8.24 0.40
CA GLN A 185 -7.19 -7.12 1.25
C GLN A 185 -8.38 -6.54 2.03
N LEU A 186 -9.54 -6.42 1.41
CA LEU A 186 -10.74 -5.94 2.09
C LEU A 186 -11.16 -6.91 3.19
N GLU A 187 -11.18 -8.21 2.88
CA GLU A 187 -11.52 -9.25 3.85
C GLU A 187 -10.52 -9.31 5.00
N ARG A 188 -9.21 -9.30 4.70
CA ARG A 188 -8.13 -9.33 5.69
C ARG A 188 -8.17 -8.15 6.66
N LEU A 189 -8.59 -6.99 6.18
CA LEU A 189 -8.68 -5.75 6.96
C LEU A 189 -10.07 -5.55 7.60
N ALA A 190 -11.02 -6.44 7.32
CA ALA A 190 -12.44 -6.32 7.69
C ALA A 190 -13.01 -4.93 7.29
N LEU A 191 -12.94 -4.65 5.99
CA LEU A 191 -13.41 -3.42 5.36
C LEU A 191 -14.61 -3.68 4.46
#